data_b39d45ae4fcf279027092a2413b49b29
#
_entry.id   b39d45ae4fcf279027092a2413b49b29
#
_cell.length_a   1.000
_cell.length_b   1.000
_cell.length_c   1.000
_cell.angle_alpha   90.00
_cell.angle_beta   90.00
_cell.angle_gamma   90.00
#
_symmetry.space_group_name_H-M   'P 1'
#
loop_
_entity.id
_entity.type
_entity.pdbx_description
1 polymer ?
#
loop_
_entity_poly.entity_id
_entity_poly.type
_entity_poly.pdbx_seq_one_letter_code
_entity_poly.pdbx_strand_id
1 'polypeptide(L)'
;MNEHPTAATLELFSCGGCSPEERDRVMDHLLLGCVSCGSVLRDLLGGRLTRSRSEALDAVLERVFSRVRREIPARDRALALFAQLMDAPAERQLALVVEAPEMVAGGLCRLLIEEVRLATNADPQRMLHLSRLAVAVADRLEAATNASHASNASNDSHGSNTTTEGRILSDLRGEAWSHLANSLRVAGRLREAERAFGAAERFLAGGTRLPSLRAELLRRKASLYSHQRKFKQAIALTAEAAEIFRDLGLSEDVGSCLVKRAIFTGYSGRPEEALRLLVDILRSIPKDGDLARQAIQAAARFSLDAGRPEEGLALLVEHRQMMETSAPVALLRLSWLHGELAHALRLYRASEVYLLEARKGFSELEMPYEVALVCLELAAVYGETGRQKELRGLAAEMLPIFESLRVKRETLASVILLQRAEIDSALPLVGRISAQLRRQKPSFPGFN
;
A
#
# COMPACT_ATOMS: atom_id res chain seq x y z
N MET A 1 -7.72 5.77 -38.92
CA MET A 1 -8.83 6.74 -39.12
C MET A 1 -9.84 6.42 -38.03
N ASN A 2 -9.98 7.29 -37.05
CA ASN A 2 -10.94 7.04 -35.96
C ASN A 2 -12.35 7.29 -36.51
N GLU A 3 -13.15 6.24 -36.57
CA GLU A 3 -14.56 6.36 -36.93
C GLU A 3 -15.28 7.29 -35.96
N HIS A 4 -16.04 8.24 -36.49
CA HIS A 4 -16.84 9.14 -35.67
C HIS A 4 -17.96 8.36 -34.97
N PRO A 5 -18.24 8.64 -33.68
CA PRO A 5 -19.45 8.14 -33.03
C PRO A 5 -20.69 8.51 -33.85
N THR A 6 -21.65 7.58 -33.97
CA THR A 6 -22.88 7.84 -34.70
C THR A 6 -23.73 8.91 -34.00
N ALA A 7 -24.60 9.58 -34.72
CA ALA A 7 -25.52 10.56 -34.13
C ALA A 7 -26.38 9.93 -33.02
N ALA A 8 -26.83 8.69 -33.19
CA ALA A 8 -27.57 7.95 -32.18
C ALA A 8 -26.73 7.68 -30.92
N THR A 9 -25.44 7.36 -31.08
CA THR A 9 -24.52 7.19 -29.94
C THR A 9 -24.28 8.49 -29.17
N LEU A 10 -24.16 9.63 -29.88
CA LEU A 10 -24.03 10.94 -29.27
C LEU A 10 -25.32 11.36 -28.54
N GLU A 11 -26.48 11.00 -29.06
CA GLU A 11 -27.77 11.25 -28.42
C GLU A 11 -27.92 10.42 -27.13
N LEU A 12 -27.58 9.12 -27.15
CA LEU A 12 -27.53 8.28 -25.96
C LEU A 12 -26.51 8.80 -24.92
N PHE A 13 -25.36 9.27 -25.38
CA PHE A 13 -24.36 9.88 -24.52
C PHE A 13 -24.90 11.15 -23.83
N SER A 14 -25.64 12.00 -24.58
CA SER A 14 -26.22 13.23 -24.04
C SER A 14 -27.28 13.02 -22.94
N CYS A 15 -27.93 11.84 -22.92
CA CYS A 15 -28.94 11.48 -21.93
C CYS A 15 -28.46 10.46 -20.90
N GLY A 16 -27.17 10.08 -20.94
CA GLY A 16 -26.59 9.12 -20.01
C GLY A 16 -26.95 7.65 -20.27
N GLY A 17 -27.48 7.34 -21.46
CA GLY A 17 -27.94 6.00 -21.86
C GLY A 17 -26.88 5.09 -22.50
N CYS A 18 -25.63 5.54 -22.63
CA CYS A 18 -24.54 4.75 -23.19
C CYS A 18 -24.07 3.65 -22.22
N SER A 19 -23.64 2.51 -22.79
CA SER A 19 -22.84 1.55 -22.05
C SER A 19 -21.50 2.18 -21.58
N PRO A 20 -20.84 1.66 -20.55
CA PRO A 20 -19.53 2.16 -20.12
C PRO A 20 -18.51 2.22 -21.26
N GLU A 21 -18.44 1.20 -22.10
CA GLU A 21 -17.51 1.09 -23.23
C GLU A 21 -17.80 2.10 -24.35
N GLU A 22 -19.09 2.35 -24.64
CA GLU A 22 -19.49 3.38 -25.61
C GLU A 22 -19.23 4.77 -25.10
N ARG A 23 -19.50 5.00 -23.81
CA ARG A 23 -19.23 6.28 -23.14
C ARG A 23 -17.75 6.62 -23.21
N ASP A 24 -16.87 5.65 -22.89
CA ASP A 24 -15.43 5.85 -22.89
C ASP A 24 -14.91 6.13 -24.31
N ARG A 25 -15.40 5.42 -25.32
CA ARG A 25 -15.10 5.70 -26.74
C ARG A 25 -15.54 7.09 -27.20
N VAL A 26 -16.72 7.54 -26.79
CA VAL A 26 -17.20 8.89 -27.10
C VAL A 26 -16.34 9.94 -26.39
N MET A 27 -16.01 9.71 -25.11
CA MET A 27 -15.15 10.60 -24.36
C MET A 27 -13.77 10.73 -24.97
N ASP A 28 -13.12 9.62 -25.33
CA ASP A 28 -11.79 9.61 -25.97
C ASP A 28 -11.83 10.39 -27.30
N HIS A 29 -12.87 10.15 -28.13
CA HIS A 29 -13.02 10.85 -29.39
C HIS A 29 -13.23 12.37 -29.23
N LEU A 30 -14.00 12.80 -28.22
CA LEU A 30 -14.19 14.22 -27.89
C LEU A 30 -12.94 14.85 -27.32
N LEU A 31 -12.18 14.12 -26.49
CA LEU A 31 -10.91 14.55 -25.91
C LEU A 31 -9.82 14.76 -26.99
N LEU A 32 -9.89 14.00 -28.09
CA LEU A 32 -9.05 14.23 -29.27
C LEU A 32 -9.42 15.49 -30.07
N GLY A 33 -10.43 16.24 -29.62
CA GLY A 33 -10.80 17.54 -30.17
C GLY A 33 -11.63 17.51 -31.44
N CYS A 34 -12.42 16.46 -31.67
CA CYS A 34 -13.30 16.39 -32.85
C CYS A 34 -14.37 17.50 -32.82
N VAL A 35 -14.20 18.51 -33.67
CA VAL A 35 -15.09 19.68 -33.76
C VAL A 35 -16.49 19.27 -34.21
N SER A 36 -16.64 18.31 -35.15
CA SER A 36 -17.92 17.86 -35.66
C SER A 36 -18.78 17.19 -34.59
N CYS A 37 -18.21 16.21 -33.86
CA CYS A 37 -18.92 15.51 -32.78
C CYS A 37 -19.20 16.44 -31.57
N GLY A 38 -18.29 17.35 -31.28
CA GLY A 38 -18.48 18.38 -30.27
C GLY A 38 -19.61 19.38 -30.61
N SER A 39 -19.79 19.72 -31.90
CA SER A 39 -20.91 20.57 -32.35
C SER A 39 -22.24 19.84 -32.22
N VAL A 40 -22.34 18.59 -32.69
CA VAL A 40 -23.56 17.78 -32.58
C VAL A 40 -23.98 17.61 -31.12
N LEU A 41 -23.02 17.32 -30.24
CA LEU A 41 -23.30 17.17 -28.81
C LEU A 41 -23.77 18.49 -28.18
N ARG A 42 -23.21 19.63 -28.59
CA ARG A 42 -23.61 20.96 -28.13
C ARG A 42 -25.05 21.27 -28.55
N ASP A 43 -25.43 20.92 -29.77
CA ASP A 43 -26.78 21.11 -30.28
C ASP A 43 -27.80 20.21 -29.54
N LEU A 44 -27.44 18.96 -29.28
CA LEU A 44 -28.24 18.01 -28.50
C LEU A 44 -28.43 18.45 -27.03
N LEU A 45 -27.42 19.04 -26.42
CA LEU A 45 -27.49 19.59 -25.07
C LEU A 45 -28.15 20.96 -25.03
N GLY A 46 -27.97 21.80 -26.05
CA GLY A 46 -28.49 23.15 -26.16
C GLY A 46 -30.01 23.22 -26.17
N GLY A 47 -30.69 22.18 -26.70
CA GLY A 47 -32.14 22.06 -26.65
C GLY A 47 -32.72 21.80 -25.25
N ARG A 48 -31.86 21.40 -24.27
CA ARG A 48 -32.26 21.07 -22.90
C ARG A 48 -31.73 22.03 -21.85
N LEU A 49 -30.82 22.94 -22.20
CA LEU A 49 -30.16 23.86 -21.28
C LEU A 49 -30.57 25.30 -21.57
N THR A 50 -30.92 26.07 -20.54
CA THR A 50 -31.07 27.53 -20.68
C THR A 50 -29.72 28.12 -21.09
N ARG A 51 -29.73 29.24 -21.86
CA ARG A 51 -28.55 29.91 -22.40
C ARG A 51 -27.44 30.12 -21.35
N SER A 52 -27.80 30.51 -20.16
CA SER A 52 -26.88 30.67 -19.01
C SER A 52 -26.22 29.35 -18.54
N ARG A 53 -26.93 28.24 -18.62
CA ARG A 53 -26.34 26.91 -18.29
C ARG A 53 -25.43 26.38 -19.38
N SER A 54 -25.71 26.72 -20.66
CA SER A 54 -24.83 26.36 -21.78
C SER A 54 -23.49 27.09 -21.68
N GLU A 55 -23.52 28.42 -21.41
CA GLU A 55 -22.29 29.20 -21.22
C GLU A 55 -21.45 28.72 -20.03
N ALA A 56 -22.11 28.35 -18.92
CA ALA A 56 -21.43 27.77 -17.77
C ALA A 56 -20.80 26.38 -18.08
N LEU A 57 -21.50 25.55 -18.86
CA LEU A 57 -20.98 24.24 -19.30
C LEU A 57 -19.81 24.43 -20.28
N ASP A 58 -19.92 25.31 -21.26
CA ASP A 58 -18.84 25.62 -22.20
C ASP A 58 -17.60 26.14 -21.45
N ALA A 59 -17.77 26.98 -20.43
CA ALA A 59 -16.67 27.45 -19.60
C ALA A 59 -16.04 26.34 -18.74
N VAL A 60 -16.82 25.35 -18.32
CA VAL A 60 -16.30 24.14 -17.63
C VAL A 60 -15.56 23.23 -18.59
N LEU A 61 -16.15 22.93 -19.75
CA LEU A 61 -15.55 22.11 -20.80
C LEU A 61 -14.23 22.72 -21.30
N GLU A 62 -14.19 24.03 -21.57
CA GLU A 62 -12.96 24.72 -21.98
C GLU A 62 -11.87 24.64 -20.89
N ARG A 63 -12.22 24.75 -19.62
CA ARG A 63 -11.28 24.54 -18.51
C ARG A 63 -10.78 23.12 -18.44
N VAL A 64 -11.65 22.13 -18.63
CA VAL A 64 -11.27 20.70 -18.66
C VAL A 64 -10.36 20.43 -19.86
N PHE A 65 -10.76 20.86 -21.06
CA PHE A 65 -9.95 20.65 -22.27
C PHE A 65 -8.60 21.38 -22.24
N SER A 66 -8.56 22.59 -21.71
CA SER A 66 -7.31 23.34 -21.56
C SER A 66 -6.38 22.70 -20.50
N ARG A 67 -6.96 22.06 -19.51
CA ARG A 67 -6.22 21.28 -18.52
C ARG A 67 -5.66 19.98 -19.14
N VAL A 68 -6.48 19.21 -19.84
CA VAL A 68 -6.07 17.97 -20.52
C VAL A 68 -5.00 18.25 -21.56
N ARG A 69 -5.15 19.29 -22.40
CA ARG A 69 -4.11 19.69 -23.38
C ARG A 69 -2.78 20.07 -22.76
N ARG A 70 -2.74 20.49 -21.48
CA ARG A 70 -1.50 20.78 -20.76
C ARG A 70 -0.94 19.55 -20.04
N GLU A 71 -1.82 18.66 -19.56
CA GLU A 71 -1.41 17.48 -18.78
C GLU A 71 -0.84 16.36 -19.65
N ILE A 72 -1.35 16.14 -20.89
CA ILE A 72 -0.84 15.11 -21.79
C ILE A 72 0.66 15.32 -22.12
N PRO A 73 1.11 16.47 -22.66
CA PRO A 73 2.53 16.68 -22.93
C PRO A 73 3.40 16.65 -21.68
N ALA A 74 2.84 17.06 -20.52
CA ALA A 74 3.56 17.01 -19.26
C ALA A 74 3.76 15.56 -18.77
N ARG A 75 2.78 14.69 -19.02
CA ARG A 75 2.89 13.26 -18.70
C ARG A 75 3.86 12.53 -19.63
N ASP A 76 3.82 12.81 -20.95
CA ASP A 76 4.75 12.23 -21.92
C ASP A 76 6.19 12.61 -21.58
N ARG A 77 6.41 13.88 -21.22
CA ARG A 77 7.72 14.35 -20.74
C ARG A 77 8.14 13.63 -19.45
N ALA A 78 7.23 13.46 -18.50
CA ALA A 78 7.53 12.75 -17.26
C ALA A 78 7.91 11.29 -17.51
N LEU A 79 7.21 10.60 -18.43
CA LEU A 79 7.53 9.23 -18.84
C LEU A 79 8.92 9.14 -19.50
N ALA A 80 9.26 10.08 -20.38
CA ALA A 80 10.58 10.15 -21.01
C ALA A 80 11.68 10.36 -19.97
N LEU A 81 11.50 11.29 -19.03
CA LEU A 81 12.44 11.53 -17.93
C LEU A 81 12.57 10.33 -17.00
N PHE A 82 11.46 9.65 -16.72
CA PHE A 82 11.47 8.42 -15.91
C PHE A 82 12.23 7.31 -16.61
N ALA A 83 12.00 7.09 -17.91
CA ALA A 83 12.76 6.11 -18.70
C ALA A 83 14.25 6.41 -18.67
N GLN A 84 14.65 7.68 -18.96
CA GLN A 84 16.03 8.11 -18.89
C GLN A 84 16.66 7.87 -17.49
N LEU A 85 15.91 8.14 -16.43
CA LEU A 85 16.36 7.91 -15.06
C LEU A 85 16.56 6.41 -14.77
N MET A 86 15.63 5.56 -15.24
CA MET A 86 15.69 4.10 -14.99
C MET A 86 16.72 3.37 -15.86
N ASP A 87 17.11 3.94 -17.00
CA ASP A 87 18.20 3.43 -17.84
C ASP A 87 19.59 3.62 -17.18
N ALA A 88 19.70 4.56 -16.25
CA ALA A 88 20.95 4.76 -15.50
C ALA A 88 21.11 3.69 -14.40
N PRO A 89 22.35 3.25 -14.09
CA PRO A 89 22.60 2.36 -12.96
C PRO A 89 22.06 2.95 -11.64
N ALA A 90 21.53 2.09 -10.78
CA ALA A 90 20.83 2.50 -9.55
C ALA A 90 21.68 3.44 -8.66
N GLU A 91 23.00 3.22 -8.60
CA GLU A 91 23.95 4.04 -7.84
C GLU A 91 24.09 5.45 -8.42
N ARG A 92 23.83 5.63 -9.72
CA ARG A 92 23.93 6.90 -10.44
C ARG A 92 22.63 7.69 -10.48
N GLN A 93 21.48 7.05 -10.27
CA GLN A 93 20.15 7.66 -10.41
C GLN A 93 19.96 8.86 -9.49
N LEU A 94 20.39 8.76 -8.23
CA LEU A 94 20.29 9.88 -7.29
C LEU A 94 21.20 11.04 -7.70
N ALA A 95 22.43 10.76 -8.13
CA ALA A 95 23.34 11.78 -8.66
C ALA A 95 22.74 12.46 -9.90
N LEU A 96 22.16 11.70 -10.82
CA LEU A 96 21.48 12.22 -12.01
C LEU A 96 20.34 13.18 -11.63
N VAL A 97 19.51 12.80 -10.66
CA VAL A 97 18.44 13.69 -10.14
C VAL A 97 19.05 14.97 -9.56
N VAL A 98 20.21 14.91 -8.90
CA VAL A 98 20.86 16.09 -8.27
C VAL A 98 21.56 16.96 -9.29
N GLU A 99 22.19 16.42 -10.32
CA GLU A 99 23.06 17.13 -11.26
C GLU A 99 22.30 17.66 -12.48
N ALA A 100 21.35 16.91 -13.03
CA ALA A 100 20.66 17.22 -14.28
C ALA A 100 19.48 18.18 -14.06
N PRO A 101 19.48 19.40 -14.65
CA PRO A 101 18.39 20.36 -14.49
C PRO A 101 17.06 19.87 -15.05
N GLU A 102 17.06 19.05 -16.09
CA GLU A 102 15.87 18.49 -16.72
C GLU A 102 15.08 17.55 -15.79
N MET A 103 15.74 16.93 -14.80
CA MET A 103 15.10 16.07 -13.80
C MET A 103 14.27 16.86 -12.78
N VAL A 104 14.36 18.18 -12.77
CA VAL A 104 13.58 19.06 -11.89
C VAL A 104 12.17 19.24 -12.49
N ALA A 105 11.36 18.21 -12.42
CA ALA A 105 10.02 18.19 -13.02
C ALA A 105 8.96 17.61 -12.06
N GLY A 106 7.90 18.39 -11.80
CA GLY A 106 6.80 17.95 -10.93
C GLY A 106 6.09 16.69 -11.44
N GLY A 107 6.00 16.53 -12.77
CA GLY A 107 5.48 15.32 -13.42
C GLY A 107 6.31 14.08 -13.10
N LEU A 108 7.66 14.19 -13.12
CA LEU A 108 8.56 13.10 -12.75
C LEU A 108 8.37 12.70 -11.27
N CYS A 109 8.26 13.69 -10.37
CA CYS A 109 8.00 13.40 -8.95
C CYS A 109 6.71 12.61 -8.74
N ARG A 110 5.60 13.02 -9.40
CA ARG A 110 4.32 12.31 -9.33
C ARG A 110 4.42 10.89 -9.87
N LEU A 111 5.09 10.70 -11.01
CA LEU A 111 5.29 9.38 -11.60
C LEU A 111 6.12 8.46 -10.68
N LEU A 112 7.18 8.99 -10.06
CA LEU A 112 7.95 8.25 -9.06
C LEU A 112 7.08 7.84 -7.86
N ILE A 113 6.17 8.70 -7.40
CA ILE A 113 5.22 8.37 -6.33
C ILE A 113 4.23 7.27 -6.77
N GLU A 114 3.74 7.29 -8.01
CA GLU A 114 2.89 6.24 -8.58
C GLU A 114 3.64 4.89 -8.59
N GLU A 115 4.88 4.88 -9.06
CA GLU A 115 5.74 3.69 -9.08
C GLU A 115 6.05 3.16 -7.66
N VAL A 116 6.23 4.05 -6.67
CA VAL A 116 6.35 3.66 -5.26
C VAL A 116 5.10 2.91 -4.78
N ARG A 117 3.91 3.35 -5.18
CA ARG A 117 2.65 2.66 -4.83
C ARG A 117 2.59 1.25 -5.44
N LEU A 118 2.98 1.11 -6.71
CA LEU A 118 3.04 -0.19 -7.39
C LEU A 118 4.05 -1.14 -6.75
N ALA A 119 5.21 -0.63 -6.34
CA ALA A 119 6.28 -1.42 -5.70
C ALA A 119 5.95 -1.83 -4.25
N THR A 120 4.94 -1.23 -3.61
CA THR A 120 4.69 -1.34 -2.16
C THR A 120 4.57 -2.79 -1.67
N ASN A 121 3.97 -3.69 -2.45
CA ASN A 121 3.75 -5.09 -2.06
C ASN A 121 4.67 -6.06 -2.80
N ALA A 122 5.41 -5.60 -3.81
CA ALA A 122 6.20 -6.45 -4.69
C ALA A 122 7.69 -6.41 -4.34
N ASP A 123 8.26 -5.22 -4.13
CA ASP A 123 9.70 -5.01 -3.93
C ASP A 123 9.98 -3.87 -2.94
N PRO A 124 10.21 -4.19 -1.66
CA PRO A 124 10.50 -3.19 -0.63
C PRO A 124 11.79 -2.38 -0.88
N GLN A 125 12.80 -2.96 -1.56
CA GLN A 125 14.04 -2.25 -1.85
C GLN A 125 13.82 -1.24 -2.96
N ARG A 126 13.17 -1.64 -4.05
CA ARG A 126 12.76 -0.76 -5.13
C ARG A 126 11.85 0.37 -4.61
N MET A 127 10.87 0.04 -3.76
CA MET A 127 9.97 1.01 -3.11
C MET A 127 10.78 2.09 -2.36
N LEU A 128 11.76 1.69 -1.55
CA LEU A 128 12.61 2.62 -0.79
C LEU A 128 13.49 3.46 -1.72
N HIS A 129 14.04 2.86 -2.77
CA HIS A 129 14.87 3.56 -3.75
C HIS A 129 14.06 4.64 -4.50
N LEU A 130 12.93 4.27 -5.09
CA LEU A 130 12.05 5.19 -5.82
C LEU A 130 11.53 6.34 -4.93
N SER A 131 11.19 6.05 -3.67
CA SER A 131 10.74 7.10 -2.75
C SER A 131 11.84 8.11 -2.39
N ARG A 132 13.11 7.69 -2.34
CA ARG A 132 14.26 8.60 -2.19
C ARG A 132 14.43 9.51 -3.41
N LEU A 133 14.28 8.95 -4.61
CA LEU A 133 14.31 9.73 -5.85
C LEU A 133 13.16 10.75 -5.89
N ALA A 134 11.95 10.36 -5.52
CA ALA A 134 10.79 11.26 -5.46
C ALA A 134 11.03 12.44 -4.51
N VAL A 135 11.60 12.20 -3.32
CA VAL A 135 11.97 13.26 -2.38
C VAL A 135 13.05 14.16 -2.96
N ALA A 136 14.10 13.61 -3.57
CA ALA A 136 15.18 14.41 -4.17
C ALA A 136 14.66 15.32 -5.29
N VAL A 137 13.76 14.84 -6.15
CA VAL A 137 13.12 15.66 -7.18
C VAL A 137 12.25 16.75 -6.56
N ALA A 138 11.45 16.42 -5.54
CA ALA A 138 10.58 17.39 -4.88
C ALA A 138 11.35 18.49 -4.14
N ASP A 139 12.46 18.17 -3.48
CA ASP A 139 13.31 19.14 -2.79
C ASP A 139 14.05 20.06 -3.78
N ARG A 140 14.46 19.54 -4.92
CA ARG A 140 15.06 20.37 -5.99
C ARG A 140 14.06 21.31 -6.66
N LEU A 141 12.81 20.87 -6.84
CA LEU A 141 11.73 21.73 -7.34
C LEU A 141 11.55 22.97 -6.47
N GLU A 142 11.57 22.82 -5.15
CA GLU A 142 11.46 23.96 -4.23
C GLU A 142 12.67 24.87 -4.33
N ALA A 143 13.89 24.31 -4.35
CA ALA A 143 15.10 25.10 -4.48
C ALA A 143 15.11 25.95 -5.78
N ALA A 144 14.66 25.37 -6.90
CA ALA A 144 14.53 26.06 -8.17
C ALA A 144 13.48 27.17 -8.13
N THR A 145 12.32 26.92 -7.50
CA THR A 145 11.26 27.92 -7.35
C THR A 145 11.70 29.08 -6.46
N ASN A 146 12.37 28.79 -5.34
CA ASN A 146 12.90 29.82 -4.44
C ASN A 146 13.99 30.67 -5.12
N ALA A 147 14.87 30.08 -5.94
CA ALA A 147 15.87 30.82 -6.70
C ALA A 147 15.23 31.76 -7.73
N SER A 148 14.16 31.30 -8.41
CA SER A 148 13.42 32.12 -9.38
C SER A 148 12.71 33.31 -8.70
N HIS A 149 12.18 33.11 -7.50
CA HIS A 149 11.56 34.19 -6.72
C HIS A 149 12.59 35.20 -6.18
N ALA A 150 13.76 34.71 -5.74
CA ALA A 150 14.84 35.59 -5.27
C ALA A 150 15.37 36.50 -6.39
N SER A 151 15.46 36.00 -7.64
CA SER A 151 15.86 36.79 -8.79
C SER A 151 14.84 37.85 -9.24
N ASN A 152 13.55 37.61 -8.98
CA ASN A 152 12.45 38.50 -9.31
C ASN A 152 12.09 39.51 -8.18
N ALA A 153 12.52 39.24 -6.94
CA ALA A 153 12.19 40.04 -5.75
C ALA A 153 12.91 41.42 -5.69
N SER A 154 13.76 41.75 -6.68
CA SER A 154 14.38 43.05 -6.75
C SER A 154 13.43 44.19 -7.13
N ASN A 155 12.15 43.93 -7.42
CA ASN A 155 11.19 44.94 -7.88
C ASN A 155 9.90 45.07 -7.11
N ASP A 156 9.57 44.21 -6.13
CA ASP A 156 8.29 44.37 -5.40
C ASP A 156 8.47 44.15 -3.89
N SER A 157 8.38 45.27 -3.17
CA SER A 157 8.29 45.35 -1.71
C SER A 157 6.85 45.07 -1.24
N HIS A 158 6.39 43.82 -1.29
CA HIS A 158 5.17 43.43 -0.53
C HIS A 158 5.22 41.95 -0.11
N GLY A 159 5.00 41.77 1.14
CA GLY A 159 4.89 40.63 2.05
C GLY A 159 4.73 39.22 1.52
N SER A 160 5.26 38.28 2.27
CA SER A 160 5.21 36.84 2.18
C SER A 160 3.85 36.26 1.75
N ASN A 161 3.52 36.35 0.48
CA ASN A 161 2.46 35.53 -0.14
C ASN A 161 3.13 34.24 -0.59
N THR A 162 2.98 33.16 0.18
CA THR A 162 3.15 31.81 -0.37
C THR A 162 2.23 31.71 -1.57
N THR A 163 2.80 31.82 -2.76
CA THR A 163 2.05 31.72 -4.01
C THR A 163 1.30 30.39 -4.04
N THR A 164 0.17 30.31 -4.73
CA THR A 164 -0.59 29.06 -4.90
C THR A 164 0.32 27.94 -5.40
N GLU A 165 1.28 28.27 -6.24
CA GLU A 165 2.30 27.33 -6.75
C GLU A 165 3.22 26.80 -5.64
N GLY A 166 3.71 27.65 -4.75
CA GLY A 166 4.50 27.24 -3.59
C GLY A 166 3.75 26.30 -2.65
N ARG A 167 2.45 26.53 -2.47
CA ARG A 167 1.60 25.63 -1.66
C ARG A 167 1.39 24.28 -2.33
N ILE A 168 1.17 24.23 -3.64
CA ILE A 168 1.07 22.98 -4.41
C ILE A 168 2.39 22.20 -4.36
N LEU A 169 3.52 22.89 -4.44
CA LEU A 169 4.83 22.27 -4.32
C LEU A 169 5.07 21.72 -2.91
N SER A 170 4.62 22.43 -1.89
CA SER A 170 4.67 21.96 -0.50
C SER A 170 3.83 20.69 -0.31
N ASP A 171 2.66 20.59 -0.94
CA ASP A 171 1.85 19.35 -0.95
C ASP A 171 2.61 18.19 -1.62
N LEU A 172 3.21 18.43 -2.78
CA LEU A 172 3.98 17.40 -3.51
C LEU A 172 5.15 16.89 -2.67
N ARG A 173 5.87 17.79 -1.98
CA ARG A 173 6.93 17.42 -1.03
C ARG A 173 6.38 16.60 0.13
N GLY A 174 5.28 17.05 0.73
CA GLY A 174 4.62 16.34 1.82
C GLY A 174 4.19 14.92 1.42
N GLU A 175 3.68 14.75 0.20
CA GLU A 175 3.32 13.45 -0.35
C GLU A 175 4.57 12.56 -0.56
N ALA A 176 5.63 13.09 -1.19
CA ALA A 176 6.89 12.36 -1.42
C ALA A 176 7.51 11.90 -0.08
N TRP A 177 7.59 12.79 0.91
CA TRP A 177 8.09 12.46 2.25
C TRP A 177 7.20 11.45 2.99
N SER A 178 5.89 11.49 2.81
CA SER A 178 4.95 10.50 3.37
C SER A 178 5.19 9.10 2.77
N HIS A 179 5.47 9.02 1.47
CA HIS A 179 5.84 7.77 0.82
C HIS A 179 7.21 7.26 1.28
N LEU A 180 8.22 8.13 1.39
CA LEU A 180 9.53 7.76 1.94
C LEU A 180 9.39 7.23 3.38
N ALA A 181 8.59 7.89 4.20
CA ALA A 181 8.32 7.44 5.57
C ALA A 181 7.72 6.03 5.60
N ASN A 182 6.75 5.74 4.71
CA ASN A 182 6.17 4.41 4.60
C ASN A 182 7.19 3.37 4.10
N SER A 183 8.03 3.71 3.12
CA SER A 183 9.09 2.84 2.61
C SER A 183 10.13 2.51 3.69
N LEU A 184 10.53 3.50 4.50
CA LEU A 184 11.42 3.30 5.65
C LEU A 184 10.79 2.40 6.71
N ARG A 185 9.47 2.54 6.96
CA ARG A 185 8.74 1.65 7.86
C ARG A 185 8.77 0.21 7.36
N VAL A 186 8.50 -0.02 6.07
CA VAL A 186 8.55 -1.35 5.45
C VAL A 186 9.94 -1.94 5.55
N ALA A 187 10.99 -1.14 5.37
CA ALA A 187 12.39 -1.53 5.55
C ALA A 187 12.81 -1.73 7.04
N GLY A 188 11.88 -1.59 8.00
CA GLY A 188 12.17 -1.75 9.44
C GLY A 188 12.91 -0.57 10.08
N ARG A 189 13.16 0.52 9.35
CA ARG A 189 13.89 1.73 9.80
C ARG A 189 12.95 2.69 10.53
N LEU A 190 12.31 2.21 11.62
CA LEU A 190 11.17 2.88 12.26
C LEU A 190 11.48 4.29 12.79
N ARG A 191 12.70 4.53 13.32
CA ARG A 191 13.11 5.87 13.81
C ARG A 191 13.25 6.89 12.67
N GLU A 192 13.72 6.43 11.51
CA GLU A 192 13.84 7.27 10.34
C GLU A 192 12.47 7.52 9.70
N ALA A 193 11.62 6.50 9.66
CA ALA A 193 10.23 6.64 9.24
C ALA A 193 9.48 7.69 10.08
N GLU A 194 9.66 7.70 11.40
CA GLU A 194 9.03 8.69 12.28
C GLU A 194 9.49 10.12 11.96
N ARG A 195 10.80 10.32 11.73
CA ARG A 195 11.34 11.62 11.30
C ARG A 195 10.81 12.07 9.94
N ALA A 196 10.72 11.14 8.99
CA ALA A 196 10.19 11.41 7.66
C ALA A 196 8.68 11.75 7.70
N PHE A 197 7.87 11.09 8.53
CA PHE A 197 6.48 11.50 8.75
C PHE A 197 6.38 12.89 9.35
N GLY A 198 7.25 13.26 10.30
CA GLY A 198 7.31 14.62 10.85
C GLY A 198 7.67 15.67 9.79
N ALA A 199 8.51 15.34 8.81
CA ALA A 199 8.79 16.21 7.66
C ALA A 199 7.55 16.36 6.75
N ALA A 200 6.89 15.24 6.42
CA ALA A 200 5.67 15.25 5.62
C ALA A 200 4.56 16.12 6.26
N GLU A 201 4.37 16.01 7.58
CA GLU A 201 3.40 16.83 8.32
C GLU A 201 3.69 18.33 8.19
N ARG A 202 4.95 18.74 8.34
CA ARG A 202 5.33 20.15 8.21
C ARG A 202 5.07 20.69 6.79
N PHE A 203 5.41 19.92 5.75
CA PHE A 203 5.15 20.34 4.38
C PHE A 203 3.66 20.42 4.08
N LEU A 204 2.86 19.42 4.42
CA LEU A 204 1.41 19.47 4.21
C LEU A 204 0.73 20.59 5.00
N ALA A 205 1.25 20.96 6.18
CA ALA A 205 0.74 22.11 6.93
C ALA A 205 0.99 23.44 6.21
N GLY A 206 2.08 23.58 5.46
CA GLY A 206 2.42 24.72 4.61
C GLY A 206 1.75 24.70 3.24
N GLY A 207 1.14 23.59 2.87
CA GLY A 207 0.51 23.36 1.57
C GLY A 207 -0.90 23.92 1.43
N THR A 208 -1.65 23.35 0.51
CA THR A 208 -3.05 23.74 0.18
C THR A 208 -4.05 23.23 1.24
N ARG A 209 -3.58 22.37 2.16
CA ARG A 209 -4.39 21.71 3.20
C ARG A 209 -5.48 20.80 2.65
N LEU A 210 -5.23 20.13 1.53
CA LEU A 210 -6.14 19.18 0.93
C LEU A 210 -6.46 18.04 1.94
N PRO A 211 -7.75 17.83 2.26
CA PRO A 211 -8.14 16.81 3.24
C PRO A 211 -7.69 15.39 2.83
N SER A 212 -7.71 15.08 1.53
CA SER A 212 -7.26 13.78 1.01
C SER A 212 -5.79 13.47 1.33
N LEU A 213 -4.88 14.44 1.18
CA LEU A 213 -3.46 14.27 1.52
C LEU A 213 -3.26 14.08 3.03
N ARG A 214 -4.05 14.78 3.85
CA ARG A 214 -4.05 14.58 5.30
C ARG A 214 -4.50 13.17 5.67
N ALA A 215 -5.60 12.70 5.10
CA ALA A 215 -6.12 11.36 5.37
C ALA A 215 -5.13 10.27 4.97
N GLU A 216 -4.49 10.40 3.81
CA GLU A 216 -3.43 9.51 3.35
C GLU A 216 -2.22 9.47 4.30
N LEU A 217 -1.78 10.64 4.77
CA LEU A 217 -0.70 10.74 5.75
C LEU A 217 -1.07 10.02 7.05
N LEU A 218 -2.27 10.27 7.59
CA LEU A 218 -2.77 9.64 8.82
C LEU A 218 -2.83 8.11 8.67
N ARG A 219 -3.35 7.61 7.55
CA ARG A 219 -3.46 6.18 7.24
C ARG A 219 -2.09 5.50 7.19
N ARG A 220 -1.07 6.13 6.59
CA ARG A 220 0.31 5.62 6.56
C ARG A 220 0.99 5.69 7.93
N LYS A 221 0.82 6.80 8.64
CA LYS A 221 1.36 6.98 9.99
C LYS A 221 0.76 6.01 11.00
N ALA A 222 -0.52 5.66 10.85
CA ALA A 222 -1.17 4.62 11.65
C ALA A 222 -0.45 3.27 11.51
N SER A 223 -0.01 2.92 10.29
CA SER A 223 0.79 1.70 10.07
C SER A 223 2.15 1.76 10.79
N LEU A 224 2.82 2.93 10.86
CA LEU A 224 4.03 3.09 11.67
C LEU A 224 3.74 2.85 13.16
N TYR A 225 2.69 3.44 13.69
CA TYR A 225 2.33 3.27 15.10
C TYR A 225 1.96 1.83 15.44
N SER A 226 1.33 1.11 14.51
CA SER A 226 1.11 -0.34 14.67
C SER A 226 2.43 -1.12 14.78
N HIS A 227 3.42 -0.81 13.93
CA HIS A 227 4.76 -1.42 14.02
C HIS A 227 5.49 -1.06 15.31
N GLN A 228 5.26 0.12 15.86
CA GLN A 228 5.78 0.54 17.17
C GLN A 228 4.93 -0.01 18.32
N ARG A 229 3.90 -0.83 18.06
CA ARG A 229 2.94 -1.37 19.03
C ARG A 229 2.12 -0.28 19.78
N LYS A 230 2.04 0.91 19.25
CA LYS A 230 1.21 2.02 19.73
C LYS A 230 -0.23 1.87 19.17
N PHE A 231 -0.87 0.71 19.43
CA PHE A 231 -2.13 0.33 18.78
C PHE A 231 -3.28 1.32 19.04
N LYS A 232 -3.39 1.88 20.24
CA LYS A 232 -4.41 2.90 20.53
C LYS A 232 -4.30 4.10 19.60
N GLN A 233 -3.08 4.58 19.35
CA GLN A 233 -2.81 5.70 18.45
C GLN A 233 -3.06 5.29 16.99
N ALA A 234 -2.63 4.09 16.57
CA ALA A 234 -2.88 3.58 15.24
C ALA A 234 -4.39 3.50 14.92
N ILE A 235 -5.20 2.99 15.85
CA ILE A 235 -6.65 2.91 15.75
C ILE A 235 -7.27 4.31 15.63
N ALA A 236 -6.83 5.27 16.46
CA ALA A 236 -7.34 6.64 16.43
C ALA A 236 -7.05 7.35 15.09
N LEU A 237 -5.79 7.26 14.59
CA LEU A 237 -5.44 7.87 13.31
C LEU A 237 -6.19 7.23 12.14
N THR A 238 -6.44 5.92 12.19
CA THR A 238 -7.18 5.23 11.14
C THR A 238 -8.66 5.63 11.14
N ALA A 239 -9.23 5.86 12.34
CA ALA A 239 -10.60 6.36 12.46
C ALA A 239 -10.72 7.78 11.91
N GLU A 240 -9.79 8.69 12.26
CA GLU A 240 -9.75 10.06 11.73
C GLU A 240 -9.62 10.07 10.20
N ALA A 241 -8.73 9.24 9.64
CA ALA A 241 -8.59 9.12 8.18
C ALA A 241 -9.88 8.63 7.52
N ALA A 242 -10.58 7.65 8.14
CA ALA A 242 -11.84 7.12 7.62
C ALA A 242 -12.95 8.17 7.59
N GLU A 243 -13.05 9.05 8.60
CA GLU A 243 -14.01 10.16 8.61
C GLU A 243 -13.73 11.12 7.45
N ILE A 244 -12.47 11.55 7.27
CA ILE A 244 -12.11 12.45 6.16
C ILE A 244 -12.42 11.81 4.80
N PHE A 245 -12.09 10.55 4.58
CA PHE A 245 -12.41 9.86 3.32
C PHE A 245 -13.92 9.72 3.11
N ARG A 246 -14.69 9.53 4.17
CA ARG A 246 -16.18 9.49 4.11
C ARG A 246 -16.75 10.82 3.68
N ASP A 247 -16.27 11.93 4.24
CA ASP A 247 -16.69 13.29 3.87
C ASP A 247 -16.35 13.61 2.41
N LEU A 248 -15.29 13.00 1.87
CA LEU A 248 -14.88 13.11 0.48
C LEU A 248 -15.62 12.13 -0.47
N GLY A 249 -16.46 11.24 0.04
CA GLY A 249 -17.16 10.22 -0.75
C GLY A 249 -16.25 9.09 -1.28
N LEU A 250 -15.05 8.91 -0.73
CA LEU A 250 -14.05 7.91 -1.15
C LEU A 250 -14.27 6.58 -0.43
N SER A 251 -15.28 5.83 -0.84
CA SER A 251 -15.74 4.61 -0.16
C SER A 251 -14.70 3.50 -0.07
N GLU A 252 -13.86 3.33 -1.08
CA GLU A 252 -12.77 2.33 -1.09
C GLU A 252 -11.71 2.66 -0.03
N ASP A 253 -11.31 3.93 0.09
CA ASP A 253 -10.37 4.37 1.12
C ASP A 253 -10.96 4.26 2.53
N VAL A 254 -12.25 4.51 2.69
CA VAL A 254 -12.98 4.23 3.95
C VAL A 254 -12.87 2.74 4.30
N GLY A 255 -13.18 1.85 3.34
CA GLY A 255 -13.05 0.41 3.52
C GLY A 255 -11.63 -0.01 3.93
N SER A 256 -10.62 0.53 3.26
CA SER A 256 -9.20 0.30 3.60
C SER A 256 -8.86 0.72 5.04
N CYS A 257 -9.35 1.88 5.47
CA CYS A 257 -9.17 2.35 6.86
C CYS A 257 -9.89 1.44 7.86
N LEU A 258 -11.09 0.98 7.56
CA LEU A 258 -11.85 0.08 8.43
C LEU A 258 -11.17 -1.28 8.59
N VAL A 259 -10.66 -1.87 7.50
CA VAL A 259 -9.87 -3.12 7.55
C VAL A 259 -8.61 -2.92 8.39
N LYS A 260 -7.84 -1.85 8.18
CA LYS A 260 -6.66 -1.55 9.00
C LYS A 260 -7.01 -1.37 10.48
N ARG A 261 -8.10 -0.68 10.80
CA ARG A 261 -8.57 -0.51 12.18
C ARG A 261 -8.88 -1.86 12.83
N ALA A 262 -9.58 -2.74 12.13
CA ALA A 262 -9.88 -4.08 12.63
C ALA A 262 -8.59 -4.88 12.89
N ILE A 263 -7.61 -4.82 11.97
CA ILE A 263 -6.31 -5.48 12.12
C ILE A 263 -5.55 -4.95 13.35
N PHE A 264 -5.50 -3.63 13.54
CA PHE A 264 -4.82 -3.04 14.71
C PHE A 264 -5.54 -3.38 16.01
N THR A 265 -6.88 -3.54 15.97
CA THR A 265 -7.67 -4.05 17.09
C THR A 265 -7.26 -5.47 17.46
N GLY A 266 -7.15 -6.38 16.49
CA GLY A 266 -6.69 -7.74 16.72
C GLY A 266 -5.29 -7.81 17.30
N TYR A 267 -4.34 -7.09 16.72
CA TYR A 267 -2.96 -7.02 17.24
C TYR A 267 -2.84 -6.35 18.62
N SER A 268 -3.84 -5.58 19.03
CA SER A 268 -3.91 -5.03 20.40
C SER A 268 -4.32 -6.06 21.44
N GLY A 269 -4.57 -7.31 21.04
CA GLY A 269 -4.99 -8.41 21.91
C GLY A 269 -6.52 -8.60 21.98
N ARG A 270 -7.28 -8.11 21.00
CA ARG A 270 -8.73 -8.22 20.89
C ARG A 270 -9.15 -8.93 19.60
N PRO A 271 -8.73 -10.22 19.40
CA PRO A 271 -8.97 -10.92 18.13
C PRO A 271 -10.45 -11.17 17.84
N GLU A 272 -11.31 -11.42 18.85
CA GLU A 272 -12.74 -11.62 18.65
C GLU A 272 -13.44 -10.35 18.16
N GLU A 273 -13.03 -9.19 18.69
CA GLU A 273 -13.54 -7.90 18.23
C GLU A 273 -13.09 -7.61 16.80
N ALA A 274 -11.83 -7.88 16.50
CA ALA A 274 -11.29 -7.72 15.14
C ALA A 274 -12.02 -8.60 14.14
N LEU A 275 -12.28 -9.87 14.48
CA LEU A 275 -13.01 -10.80 13.64
C LEU A 275 -14.43 -10.31 13.36
N ARG A 276 -15.16 -9.85 14.37
CA ARG A 276 -16.50 -9.27 14.17
C ARG A 276 -16.47 -8.08 13.22
N LEU A 277 -15.54 -7.14 13.43
CA LEU A 277 -15.38 -5.98 12.56
C LEU A 277 -15.07 -6.38 11.11
N LEU A 278 -14.19 -7.36 10.88
CA LEU A 278 -13.85 -7.83 9.54
C LEU A 278 -15.02 -8.52 8.84
N VAL A 279 -15.79 -9.35 9.55
CA VAL A 279 -17.00 -9.98 9.01
C VAL A 279 -18.03 -8.92 8.60
N ASP A 280 -18.23 -7.87 9.40
CA ASP A 280 -19.14 -6.78 9.06
C ASP A 280 -18.65 -5.96 7.86
N ILE A 281 -17.33 -5.71 7.77
CA ILE A 281 -16.72 -5.03 6.62
C ILE A 281 -16.90 -5.85 5.34
N LEU A 282 -16.67 -7.18 5.39
CA LEU A 282 -16.83 -8.08 4.24
C LEU A 282 -18.26 -8.10 3.68
N ARG A 283 -19.28 -7.76 4.50
CA ARG A 283 -20.66 -7.59 4.01
C ARG A 283 -20.89 -6.28 3.28
N SER A 284 -20.06 -5.28 3.50
CA SER A 284 -20.24 -3.91 3.02
C SER A 284 -19.28 -3.50 1.88
N ILE A 285 -18.24 -4.28 1.61
CA ILE A 285 -17.28 -4.03 0.52
C ILE A 285 -17.55 -4.95 -0.68
N PRO A 286 -17.07 -4.61 -1.90
CA PRO A 286 -17.06 -5.54 -3.02
C PRO A 286 -16.40 -6.87 -2.64
N LYS A 287 -16.98 -7.98 -3.12
CA LYS A 287 -16.51 -9.34 -2.76
C LYS A 287 -15.22 -9.74 -3.49
N ASP A 288 -14.74 -8.94 -4.40
CA ASP A 288 -13.56 -9.13 -5.22
C ASP A 288 -12.53 -8.00 -4.98
N GLY A 289 -11.30 -8.25 -5.35
CA GLY A 289 -10.24 -7.27 -5.24
C GLY A 289 -9.37 -7.37 -3.98
N ASP A 290 -8.35 -6.49 -3.92
CA ASP A 290 -7.31 -6.53 -2.89
C ASP A 290 -7.83 -6.29 -1.48
N LEU A 291 -8.81 -5.42 -1.33
CA LEU A 291 -9.38 -5.09 -0.02
C LEU A 291 -10.12 -6.27 0.59
N ALA A 292 -10.94 -6.97 -0.20
CA ALA A 292 -11.65 -8.17 0.25
C ALA A 292 -10.66 -9.27 0.62
N ARG A 293 -9.63 -9.49 -0.21
CA ARG A 293 -8.56 -10.45 0.06
C ARG A 293 -7.84 -10.18 1.38
N GLN A 294 -7.47 -8.92 1.63
CA GLN A 294 -6.85 -8.52 2.91
C GLN A 294 -7.78 -8.78 4.09
N ALA A 295 -9.05 -8.42 3.97
CA ALA A 295 -10.03 -8.62 5.04
C ALA A 295 -10.23 -10.11 5.35
N ILE A 296 -10.32 -10.98 4.33
CA ILE A 296 -10.47 -12.43 4.49
C ILE A 296 -9.23 -13.03 5.17
N GLN A 297 -8.03 -12.69 4.71
CA GLN A 297 -6.80 -13.19 5.33
C GLN A 297 -6.69 -12.75 6.79
N ALA A 298 -7.04 -11.50 7.09
CA ALA A 298 -7.05 -10.99 8.45
C ALA A 298 -8.10 -11.69 9.31
N ALA A 299 -9.30 -11.93 8.76
CA ALA A 299 -10.36 -12.66 9.48
C ALA A 299 -9.94 -14.10 9.78
N ALA A 300 -9.37 -14.81 8.81
CA ALA A 300 -8.84 -16.17 9.02
C ALA A 300 -7.72 -16.18 10.08
N ARG A 301 -6.84 -15.17 10.08
CA ARG A 301 -5.79 -15.03 11.10
C ARG A 301 -6.39 -14.83 12.49
N PHE A 302 -7.32 -13.88 12.63
CA PHE A 302 -7.91 -13.59 13.93
C PHE A 302 -8.92 -14.65 14.38
N SER A 303 -9.48 -15.47 13.49
CA SER A 303 -10.19 -16.70 13.88
C SER A 303 -9.27 -17.68 14.61
N LEU A 304 -8.06 -17.88 14.09
CA LEU A 304 -7.04 -18.69 14.77
C LEU A 304 -6.68 -18.12 16.15
N ASP A 305 -6.40 -16.82 16.22
CA ASP A 305 -6.00 -16.13 17.46
C ASP A 305 -7.17 -16.09 18.49
N ALA A 306 -8.43 -16.19 18.03
CA ALA A 306 -9.64 -16.29 18.85
C ALA A 306 -10.02 -17.73 19.24
N GLY A 307 -9.20 -18.72 18.86
CA GLY A 307 -9.47 -20.13 19.15
C GLY A 307 -10.59 -20.76 18.32
N ARG A 308 -10.87 -20.22 17.14
CA ARG A 308 -11.91 -20.68 16.18
C ARG A 308 -11.28 -21.03 14.82
N PRO A 309 -10.32 -21.98 14.77
CA PRO A 309 -9.57 -22.28 13.55
C PRO A 309 -10.44 -22.83 12.41
N GLU A 310 -11.58 -23.49 12.71
CA GLU A 310 -12.54 -23.99 11.73
C GLU A 310 -13.12 -22.86 10.88
N GLU A 311 -13.49 -21.74 11.52
CA GLU A 311 -14.04 -20.56 10.82
C GLU A 311 -12.99 -19.95 9.91
N GLY A 312 -11.73 -19.87 10.37
CA GLY A 312 -10.62 -19.36 9.58
C GLY A 312 -10.35 -20.21 8.33
N LEU A 313 -10.33 -21.52 8.49
CA LEU A 313 -10.14 -22.46 7.38
C LEU A 313 -11.32 -22.38 6.38
N ALA A 314 -12.56 -22.32 6.87
CA ALA A 314 -13.75 -22.18 6.03
C ALA A 314 -13.69 -20.92 5.16
N LEU A 315 -13.31 -19.78 5.75
CA LEU A 315 -13.13 -18.51 5.01
C LEU A 315 -12.10 -18.64 3.86
N LEU A 316 -10.97 -19.28 4.11
CA LEU A 316 -9.92 -19.44 3.09
C LEU A 316 -10.36 -20.40 1.98
N VAL A 317 -11.09 -21.47 2.31
CA VAL A 317 -11.61 -22.44 1.33
C VAL A 317 -12.70 -21.79 0.47
N GLU A 318 -13.64 -21.07 1.08
CA GLU A 318 -14.72 -20.38 0.37
C GLU A 318 -14.17 -19.36 -0.66
N HIS A 319 -13.08 -18.69 -0.33
CA HIS A 319 -12.50 -17.64 -1.19
C HIS A 319 -11.21 -18.06 -1.90
N ARG A 320 -10.98 -19.35 -2.09
CA ARG A 320 -9.74 -19.91 -2.65
C ARG A 320 -9.32 -19.27 -3.96
N GLN A 321 -10.24 -19.14 -4.92
CA GLN A 321 -9.94 -18.58 -6.25
C GLN A 321 -9.39 -17.14 -6.17
N MET A 322 -9.93 -16.33 -5.29
CA MET A 322 -9.45 -14.97 -5.06
C MET A 322 -8.03 -14.98 -4.45
N MET A 323 -7.71 -15.94 -3.61
CA MET A 323 -6.39 -16.04 -2.96
C MET A 323 -5.30 -16.45 -3.95
N GLU A 324 -5.61 -17.27 -4.96
CA GLU A 324 -4.66 -17.76 -5.97
C GLU A 324 -4.08 -16.64 -6.86
N THR A 325 -4.72 -15.48 -6.93
CA THR A 325 -4.23 -14.31 -7.71
C THR A 325 -3.24 -13.43 -6.95
N SER A 326 -2.83 -13.82 -5.76
CA SER A 326 -1.93 -13.05 -4.91
C SER A 326 -0.48 -13.06 -5.42
N ALA A 327 0.30 -12.05 -5.03
CA ALA A 327 1.74 -12.02 -5.29
C ALA A 327 2.46 -13.23 -4.61
N PRO A 328 3.60 -13.70 -5.15
CA PRO A 328 4.27 -14.91 -4.66
C PRO A 328 4.49 -14.95 -3.14
N VAL A 329 4.98 -13.86 -2.55
CA VAL A 329 5.19 -13.76 -1.09
C VAL A 329 3.87 -13.87 -0.32
N ALA A 330 2.78 -13.33 -0.87
CA ALA A 330 1.46 -13.40 -0.23
C ALA A 330 0.91 -14.84 -0.27
N LEU A 331 1.15 -15.58 -1.36
CA LEU A 331 0.81 -17.00 -1.46
C LEU A 331 1.55 -17.84 -0.43
N LEU A 332 2.86 -17.61 -0.25
CA LEU A 332 3.65 -18.33 0.76
C LEU A 332 3.15 -18.07 2.19
N ARG A 333 2.73 -16.85 2.47
CA ARG A 333 2.13 -16.52 3.77
C ARG A 333 0.74 -17.12 3.96
N LEU A 334 -0.02 -17.21 2.88
CA LEU A 334 -1.29 -17.93 2.88
C LEU A 334 -1.07 -19.41 3.16
N SER A 335 -0.09 -20.04 2.51
CA SER A 335 0.30 -21.43 2.78
C SER A 335 0.72 -21.59 4.23
N TRP A 336 1.52 -20.67 4.77
CA TRP A 336 1.85 -20.68 6.19
C TRP A 336 0.62 -20.59 7.10
N LEU A 337 -0.33 -19.69 6.84
CA LEU A 337 -1.58 -19.56 7.61
C LEU A 337 -2.43 -20.84 7.52
N HIS A 338 -2.52 -21.49 6.34
CA HIS A 338 -3.16 -22.79 6.22
C HIS A 338 -2.49 -23.85 7.11
N GLY A 339 -1.16 -23.85 7.14
CA GLY A 339 -0.38 -24.73 8.01
C GLY A 339 -0.69 -24.53 9.49
N GLU A 340 -0.77 -23.28 9.95
CA GLU A 340 -1.12 -22.95 11.34
C GLU A 340 -2.57 -23.32 11.70
N LEU A 341 -3.51 -23.05 10.80
CA LEU A 341 -4.91 -23.45 10.98
C LEU A 341 -5.06 -24.97 11.04
N ALA A 342 -4.41 -25.69 10.13
CA ALA A 342 -4.38 -27.14 10.12
C ALA A 342 -3.73 -27.71 11.39
N HIS A 343 -2.66 -27.10 11.91
CA HIS A 343 -2.04 -27.49 13.18
C HIS A 343 -3.03 -27.34 14.35
N ALA A 344 -3.71 -26.18 14.46
CA ALA A 344 -4.69 -25.93 15.50
C ALA A 344 -5.85 -26.95 15.47
N LEU A 345 -6.19 -27.45 14.27
CA LEU A 345 -7.19 -28.50 14.05
C LEU A 345 -6.63 -29.92 14.22
N ARG A 346 -5.36 -30.07 14.60
CA ARG A 346 -4.63 -31.36 14.71
C ARG A 346 -4.56 -32.15 13.40
N LEU A 347 -4.71 -31.48 12.27
CA LEU A 347 -4.52 -32.03 10.93
C LEU A 347 -3.04 -32.04 10.56
N TYR A 348 -2.22 -32.74 11.35
CA TYR A 348 -0.74 -32.67 11.32
C TYR A 348 -0.11 -32.91 9.95
N ARG A 349 -0.65 -33.86 9.15
CA ARG A 349 -0.16 -34.12 7.78
C ARG A 349 -0.39 -32.93 6.86
N ALA A 350 -1.59 -32.33 6.90
CA ALA A 350 -1.89 -31.17 6.09
C ALA A 350 -1.05 -29.96 6.54
N SER A 351 -0.94 -29.74 7.86
CA SER A 351 -0.08 -28.71 8.42
C SER A 351 1.35 -28.80 7.92
N GLU A 352 1.94 -30.01 7.99
CA GLU A 352 3.31 -30.24 7.52
C GLU A 352 3.49 -29.89 6.03
N VAL A 353 2.55 -30.29 5.16
CA VAL A 353 2.63 -30.01 3.72
C VAL A 353 2.65 -28.48 3.48
N TYR A 354 1.71 -27.74 4.05
CA TYR A 354 1.64 -26.30 3.88
C TYR A 354 2.85 -25.55 4.46
N LEU A 355 3.32 -25.99 5.63
CA LEU A 355 4.50 -25.38 6.26
C LEU A 355 5.79 -25.67 5.49
N LEU A 356 5.96 -26.86 4.94
CA LEU A 356 7.12 -27.21 4.11
C LEU A 356 7.11 -26.40 2.80
N GLU A 357 5.95 -26.23 2.16
CA GLU A 357 5.79 -25.37 0.98
C GLU A 357 6.19 -23.92 1.30
N ALA A 358 5.65 -23.35 2.38
CA ALA A 358 5.99 -22.01 2.81
C ALA A 358 7.49 -21.86 3.13
N ARG A 359 8.08 -22.81 3.85
CA ARG A 359 9.51 -22.83 4.17
C ARG A 359 10.36 -22.82 2.91
N LYS A 360 10.06 -23.71 1.96
CA LYS A 360 10.78 -23.81 0.69
C LYS A 360 10.73 -22.49 -0.08
N GLY A 361 9.53 -21.94 -0.27
CA GLY A 361 9.37 -20.70 -1.01
C GLY A 361 10.04 -19.50 -0.34
N PHE A 362 9.96 -19.36 0.99
CA PHE A 362 10.70 -18.31 1.69
C PHE A 362 12.22 -18.49 1.61
N SER A 363 12.72 -19.72 1.55
CA SER A 363 14.15 -19.99 1.33
C SER A 363 14.59 -19.58 -0.06
N GLU A 364 13.79 -19.88 -1.10
CA GLU A 364 14.05 -19.47 -2.49
C GLU A 364 14.03 -17.95 -2.69
N LEU A 365 13.26 -17.24 -1.87
CA LEU A 365 13.18 -15.78 -1.85
C LEU A 365 14.19 -15.11 -0.90
N GLU A 366 15.14 -15.86 -0.35
CA GLU A 366 16.16 -15.36 0.59
C GLU A 366 15.57 -14.61 1.79
N MET A 367 14.49 -15.16 2.37
CA MET A 367 13.78 -14.60 3.53
C MET A 367 14.06 -15.42 4.81
N PRO A 368 15.28 -15.36 5.36
CA PRO A 368 15.74 -16.28 6.42
C PRO A 368 14.92 -16.14 7.72
N TYR A 369 14.39 -14.95 8.01
CA TYR A 369 13.57 -14.74 9.21
C TYR A 369 12.23 -15.49 9.12
N GLU A 370 11.55 -15.41 7.98
CA GLU A 370 10.32 -16.12 7.71
C GLU A 370 10.54 -17.64 7.70
N VAL A 371 11.66 -18.11 7.12
CA VAL A 371 12.08 -19.52 7.18
C VAL A 371 12.20 -19.99 8.63
N ALA A 372 12.88 -19.23 9.49
CA ALA A 372 13.04 -19.59 10.90
C ALA A 372 11.71 -19.63 11.65
N LEU A 373 10.77 -18.72 11.37
CA LEU A 373 9.43 -18.74 11.97
C LEU A 373 8.62 -19.97 11.56
N VAL A 374 8.64 -20.31 10.26
CA VAL A 374 7.95 -21.51 9.76
C VAL A 374 8.58 -22.78 10.33
N CYS A 375 9.91 -22.81 10.52
CA CYS A 375 10.58 -23.92 11.19
C CYS A 375 10.13 -24.09 12.66
N LEU A 376 9.83 -23.01 13.38
CA LEU A 376 9.25 -23.10 14.73
C LEU A 376 7.86 -23.77 14.73
N GLU A 377 7.01 -23.45 13.74
CA GLU A 377 5.70 -24.10 13.59
C GLU A 377 5.84 -25.59 13.24
N LEU A 378 6.76 -25.94 12.32
CA LEU A 378 7.09 -27.34 12.01
C LEU A 378 7.64 -28.07 13.23
N ALA A 379 8.46 -27.39 14.05
CA ALA A 379 9.00 -27.98 15.28
C ALA A 379 7.87 -28.31 16.28
N ALA A 380 6.82 -27.48 16.36
CA ALA A 380 5.65 -27.79 17.17
C ALA A 380 4.91 -29.05 16.64
N VAL A 381 4.68 -29.13 15.32
CA VAL A 381 4.06 -30.32 14.68
C VAL A 381 4.88 -31.59 14.92
N TYR A 382 6.21 -31.55 14.73
CA TYR A 382 7.07 -32.70 14.94
C TYR A 382 7.15 -33.12 16.41
N GLY A 383 7.14 -32.16 17.32
CA GLY A 383 7.12 -32.44 18.75
C GLY A 383 5.82 -33.13 19.17
N GLU A 384 4.66 -32.64 18.74
CA GLU A 384 3.34 -33.22 19.07
C GLU A 384 3.14 -34.61 18.41
N THR A 385 3.83 -34.89 17.29
CA THR A 385 3.77 -36.17 16.58
C THR A 385 4.93 -37.13 16.95
N GLY A 386 5.79 -36.75 17.90
CA GLY A 386 6.91 -37.60 18.39
C GLY A 386 8.08 -37.79 17.42
N ARG A 387 8.19 -36.94 16.40
CA ARG A 387 9.21 -37.01 15.33
C ARG A 387 10.49 -36.32 15.74
N GLN A 388 11.20 -36.90 16.69
CA GLN A 388 12.39 -36.31 17.33
C GLN A 388 13.59 -36.08 16.39
N LYS A 389 13.75 -36.92 15.36
CA LYS A 389 14.87 -36.79 14.40
C LYS A 389 14.73 -35.51 13.57
N GLU A 390 13.53 -35.32 13.04
CA GLU A 390 13.18 -34.13 12.23
C GLU A 390 13.21 -32.85 13.08
N LEU A 391 12.72 -32.92 14.31
CA LEU A 391 12.76 -31.80 15.26
C LEU A 391 14.19 -31.32 15.53
N ARG A 392 15.14 -32.27 15.76
CA ARG A 392 16.58 -31.94 15.93
C ARG A 392 17.18 -31.31 14.67
N GLY A 393 16.80 -31.82 13.50
CA GLY A 393 17.24 -31.26 12.22
C GLY A 393 16.84 -29.82 12.05
N LEU A 394 15.57 -29.50 12.35
CA LEU A 394 15.06 -28.10 12.32
C LEU A 394 15.78 -27.20 13.32
N ALA A 395 16.01 -27.68 14.53
CA ALA A 395 16.74 -26.93 15.56
C ALA A 395 18.14 -26.55 15.11
N ALA A 396 18.88 -27.51 14.51
CA ALA A 396 20.21 -27.25 13.97
C ALA A 396 20.22 -26.23 12.82
N GLU A 397 19.18 -26.20 11.98
CA GLU A 397 19.02 -25.24 10.89
C GLU A 397 18.65 -23.85 11.39
N MET A 398 17.77 -23.73 12.39
CA MET A 398 17.30 -22.44 12.92
C MET A 398 18.39 -21.69 13.70
N LEU A 399 19.30 -22.41 14.38
CA LEU A 399 20.27 -21.81 15.28
C LEU A 399 21.13 -20.72 14.60
N PRO A 400 21.82 -21.00 13.46
CA PRO A 400 22.63 -19.99 12.80
C PRO A 400 21.81 -18.80 12.26
N ILE A 401 20.55 -19.03 11.88
CA ILE A 401 19.66 -17.97 11.41
C ILE A 401 19.36 -17.00 12.56
N PHE A 402 18.97 -17.51 13.73
CA PHE A 402 18.66 -16.67 14.88
C PHE A 402 19.89 -15.95 15.46
N GLU A 403 21.07 -16.59 15.40
CA GLU A 403 22.33 -15.95 15.77
C GLU A 403 22.66 -14.77 14.85
N SER A 404 22.57 -14.97 13.53
CA SER A 404 22.82 -13.90 12.54
C SER A 404 21.86 -12.72 12.67
N LEU A 405 20.61 -12.98 13.03
CA LEU A 405 19.56 -11.98 13.20
C LEU A 405 19.57 -11.30 14.57
N ARG A 406 20.52 -11.66 15.45
CA ARG A 406 20.62 -11.16 16.84
C ARG A 406 19.29 -11.25 17.62
N VAL A 407 18.61 -12.37 17.46
CA VAL A 407 17.33 -12.62 18.14
C VAL A 407 17.55 -12.81 19.65
N LYS A 408 16.53 -12.54 20.45
CA LYS A 408 16.61 -12.56 21.90
C LYS A 408 17.09 -13.90 22.47
N ARG A 409 17.79 -13.84 23.62
CA ARG A 409 18.34 -15.00 24.32
C ARG A 409 17.34 -16.13 24.57
N GLU A 410 16.05 -15.80 24.83
CA GLU A 410 15.00 -16.77 25.09
C GLU A 410 14.69 -17.63 23.87
N THR A 411 14.70 -17.02 22.69
CA THR A 411 14.51 -17.75 21.42
C THR A 411 15.67 -18.71 21.16
N LEU A 412 16.89 -18.23 21.37
CA LEU A 412 18.09 -19.04 21.24
C LEU A 412 18.08 -20.21 22.23
N ALA A 413 17.70 -19.95 23.49
CA ALA A 413 17.60 -21.00 24.51
C ALA A 413 16.58 -22.09 24.13
N SER A 414 15.46 -21.72 23.52
CA SER A 414 14.44 -22.69 23.06
C SER A 414 14.97 -23.58 21.96
N VAL A 415 15.70 -23.02 21.00
CA VAL A 415 16.31 -23.78 19.92
C VAL A 415 17.37 -24.72 20.46
N ILE A 416 18.18 -24.29 21.44
CA ILE A 416 19.18 -25.15 22.11
C ILE A 416 18.50 -26.29 22.88
N LEU A 417 17.39 -26.03 23.58
CA LEU A 417 16.64 -27.10 24.27
C LEU A 417 16.04 -28.11 23.28
N LEU A 418 15.50 -27.65 22.16
CA LEU A 418 15.03 -28.53 21.07
C LEU A 418 16.17 -29.37 20.48
N GLN A 419 17.34 -28.77 20.29
CA GLN A 419 18.52 -29.46 19.77
C GLN A 419 19.01 -30.58 20.73
N ARG A 420 18.89 -30.33 22.05
CA ARG A 420 19.24 -31.30 23.08
C ARG A 420 18.18 -32.38 23.30
N ALA A 421 17.07 -32.32 22.57
CA ALA A 421 15.91 -33.21 22.71
C ALA A 421 15.22 -33.17 24.08
N GLU A 422 15.33 -32.09 24.82
CA GLU A 422 14.55 -31.82 26.04
C GLU A 422 13.15 -31.32 25.65
N ILE A 423 12.41 -32.13 24.89
CA ILE A 423 11.21 -31.75 24.12
C ILE A 423 10.07 -31.30 25.04
N ASP A 424 9.84 -32.03 26.11
CA ASP A 424 8.73 -31.74 27.04
C ASP A 424 8.84 -30.36 27.71
N SER A 425 10.09 -29.90 27.91
CA SER A 425 10.37 -28.56 28.44
C SER A 425 10.35 -27.46 27.40
N ALA A 426 10.69 -27.80 26.14
CA ALA A 426 10.87 -26.84 25.06
C ALA A 426 9.59 -26.51 24.29
N LEU A 427 8.68 -27.46 24.06
CA LEU A 427 7.49 -27.26 23.23
C LEU A 427 6.56 -26.13 23.70
N PRO A 428 6.22 -26.02 25.01
CA PRO A 428 5.40 -24.90 25.47
C PRO A 428 6.10 -23.54 25.30
N LEU A 429 7.45 -23.54 25.37
CA LEU A 429 8.26 -22.34 25.17
C LEU A 429 8.33 -21.95 23.71
N VAL A 430 8.49 -22.91 22.79
CA VAL A 430 8.48 -22.71 21.32
C VAL A 430 7.19 -22.06 20.87
N GLY A 431 6.03 -22.58 21.27
CA GLY A 431 4.73 -22.00 20.95
C GLY A 431 4.59 -20.54 21.41
N ARG A 432 5.02 -20.22 22.65
CA ARG A 432 5.03 -18.85 23.16
C ARG A 432 5.97 -17.94 22.39
N ILE A 433 7.16 -18.41 22.03
CA ILE A 433 8.16 -17.64 21.28
C ILE A 433 7.70 -17.41 19.86
N SER A 434 7.19 -18.42 19.17
CA SER A 434 6.63 -18.25 17.83
C SER A 434 5.54 -17.20 17.83
N ALA A 435 4.59 -17.26 18.74
CA ALA A 435 3.55 -16.25 18.91
C ALA A 435 4.13 -14.86 19.24
N GLN A 436 5.16 -14.77 20.06
CA GLN A 436 5.81 -13.50 20.40
C GLN A 436 6.58 -12.91 19.22
N LEU A 437 7.34 -13.70 18.47
CA LEU A 437 8.08 -13.25 17.30
C LEU A 437 7.15 -12.81 16.19
N ARG A 438 6.06 -13.54 15.92
CA ARG A 438 5.00 -13.12 14.99
C ARG A 438 4.41 -11.77 15.38
N ARG A 439 4.18 -11.53 16.65
CA ARG A 439 3.70 -10.22 17.15
C ARG A 439 4.74 -9.11 17.02
N GLN A 440 6.04 -9.40 17.09
CA GLN A 440 7.11 -8.40 17.02
C GLN A 440 7.35 -7.88 15.60
N LYS A 441 7.20 -8.73 14.59
CA LYS A 441 7.27 -8.38 13.18
C LYS A 441 5.97 -8.83 12.54
N PRO A 442 4.95 -7.99 12.42
CA PRO A 442 3.72 -8.36 11.71
C PRO A 442 4.11 -8.70 10.28
N SER A 443 4.20 -10.01 10.00
CA SER A 443 4.70 -10.56 8.74
C SER A 443 3.62 -10.60 7.65
N PHE A 444 2.61 -9.76 7.74
CA PHE A 444 1.59 -9.62 6.72
C PHE A 444 1.82 -8.34 5.89
N PRO A 445 2.56 -8.40 4.75
CA PRO A 445 2.72 -7.24 3.88
C PRO A 445 1.48 -6.88 3.07
N GLY A 446 0.41 -7.65 3.14
CA GLY A 446 -0.87 -7.21 2.61
C GLY A 446 -1.49 -6.02 3.36
N PHE A 447 -0.87 -5.56 4.44
CA PHE A 447 -1.34 -4.47 5.29
C PHE A 447 -0.46 -3.21 5.21
N ASN A 448 0.35 -3.10 4.19
CA ASN A 448 1.19 -1.91 3.94
C ASN A 448 0.44 -0.80 3.21
#